data_baa2afe23c26f2750f74e2cacaebfe4a
#
_entry.id   baa2afe23c26f2750f74e2cacaebfe4a
#
_cell.length_a   1.000
_cell.length_b   1.000
_cell.length_c   1.000
_cell.angle_alpha   90.00
_cell.angle_beta   90.00
_cell.angle_gamma   90.00
#
_symmetry.space_group_name_H-M   'P 1'
#
loop_
_entity.id
_entity.type
_entity.pdbx_description
1 polymer ?
#
loop_
_entity_poly.entity_id
_entity_poly.type
_entity_poly.pdbx_seq_one_letter_code
_entity_poly.pdbx_strand_id
1 'polypeptide(L)'
;MSSPQSATPAYIRTLRNLLRRLNYHLGPLQRSTPAEPFDPERLQAAERALRGFEMPDAGAKAYLEKHIPRLARTLALAPAPQNTGRVLELGCYMQITPLLERLCGYREVRGAYYGPVGRTDRKTMHFPDKDFSCYVDHFDAERDRFPYPDGHFDLVIAAEIIEHLTYDPMHLLFEARRVLADGGFLLVTTPNVGSITSVAKTLDGHDNPQIFFLYKHPRPGDEAEIGHVREYTAYELGEAVKAAGFEVTQLFTTFIAEFASHQPLLKLLEENGYSTENRGEQSWCLAVKRADMKLDRYPFFIYSG
;
A
#
# COMPACT_ATOMS: atom_id res chain seq x y z
N MET A 1 31.29 -7.07 -37.46
CA MET A 1 31.53 -7.92 -36.29
C MET A 1 30.25 -7.94 -35.48
N SER A 2 29.47 -9.00 -35.62
CA SER A 2 28.22 -9.21 -34.89
C SER A 2 28.53 -9.61 -33.46
N SER A 3 28.01 -8.84 -32.47
CA SER A 3 28.10 -9.19 -31.05
C SER A 3 27.38 -10.52 -30.79
N PRO A 4 27.93 -11.41 -29.96
CA PRO A 4 27.27 -12.66 -29.63
C PRO A 4 26.02 -12.37 -28.80
N GLN A 5 24.83 -12.76 -29.30
CA GLN A 5 23.63 -12.86 -28.51
C GLN A 5 23.90 -13.86 -27.36
N SER A 6 23.97 -13.38 -26.13
CA SER A 6 24.11 -14.22 -24.94
C SER A 6 22.83 -15.04 -24.76
N ALA A 7 22.88 -16.32 -25.10
CA ALA A 7 21.77 -17.23 -24.86
C ALA A 7 21.51 -17.34 -23.36
N THR A 8 20.25 -17.12 -22.95
CA THR A 8 19.82 -17.29 -21.55
C THR A 8 20.31 -18.65 -21.03
N PRO A 9 21.03 -18.73 -19.89
CA PRO A 9 21.54 -19.97 -19.37
C PRO A 9 20.46 -21.04 -19.19
N ALA A 10 20.80 -22.28 -19.52
CA ALA A 10 19.86 -23.42 -19.53
C ALA A 10 19.11 -23.59 -18.18
N TYR A 11 19.80 -23.35 -17.05
CA TYR A 11 19.20 -23.45 -15.72
C TYR A 11 18.10 -22.41 -15.47
N ILE A 12 18.23 -21.19 -16.02
CA ILE A 12 17.21 -20.15 -15.91
C ILE A 12 15.96 -20.58 -16.67
N ARG A 13 16.11 -21.17 -17.86
CA ARG A 13 14.99 -21.75 -18.61
C ARG A 13 14.30 -22.87 -17.83
N THR A 14 15.07 -23.76 -17.20
CA THR A 14 14.52 -24.86 -16.41
C THR A 14 13.78 -24.38 -15.18
N LEU A 15 14.34 -23.42 -14.44
CA LEU A 15 13.68 -22.80 -13.28
C LEU A 15 12.40 -22.07 -13.69
N ARG A 16 12.44 -21.30 -14.78
CA ARG A 16 11.26 -20.61 -15.34
C ARG A 16 10.15 -21.59 -15.75
N ASN A 17 10.52 -22.75 -16.32
CA ASN A 17 9.57 -23.78 -16.69
C ASN A 17 8.99 -24.52 -15.46
N LEU A 18 9.81 -24.72 -14.42
CA LEU A 18 9.37 -25.30 -13.15
C LEU A 18 8.37 -24.38 -12.44
N LEU A 19 8.69 -23.09 -12.34
CA LEU A 19 7.81 -22.06 -11.75
C LEU A 19 6.50 -21.92 -12.53
N ARG A 20 6.52 -22.03 -13.86
CA ARG A 20 5.30 -22.08 -14.68
C ARG A 20 4.45 -23.33 -14.37
N ARG A 21 5.06 -24.48 -14.13
CA ARG A 21 4.37 -25.72 -13.76
C ARG A 21 3.76 -25.68 -12.37
N LEU A 22 4.31 -24.86 -11.47
CA LEU A 22 3.82 -24.66 -10.10
C LEU A 22 2.75 -23.57 -10.01
N ASN A 23 2.14 -23.16 -11.13
CA ASN A 23 1.15 -22.07 -11.19
C ASN A 23 1.63 -20.70 -10.67
N TYR A 24 2.92 -20.49 -10.53
CA TYR A 24 3.46 -19.14 -10.44
C TYR A 24 3.29 -18.50 -11.82
N HIS A 25 2.22 -17.77 -12.01
CA HIS A 25 1.99 -16.98 -13.20
C HIS A 25 3.01 -15.85 -13.24
N LEU A 26 4.11 -16.10 -13.92
CA LEU A 26 4.82 -15.03 -14.58
C LEU A 26 3.88 -14.60 -15.69
N GLY A 27 3.11 -13.53 -15.48
CA GLY A 27 2.17 -12.99 -16.46
C GLY A 27 2.84 -12.73 -17.80
N PRO A 28 2.09 -12.59 -18.89
CA PRO A 28 2.65 -12.19 -20.16
C PRO A 28 3.38 -10.87 -19.97
N LEU A 29 4.60 -10.76 -20.55
CA LEU A 29 5.37 -9.51 -20.59
C LEU A 29 4.52 -8.46 -21.31
N GLN A 30 3.83 -7.61 -20.56
CA GLN A 30 3.19 -6.44 -21.14
C GLN A 30 4.27 -5.40 -21.43
N ARG A 31 4.34 -4.94 -22.66
CA ARG A 31 5.40 -4.07 -23.16
C ARG A 31 5.16 -2.57 -22.95
N SER A 32 4.15 -2.20 -22.21
CA SER A 32 3.84 -0.80 -21.92
C SER A 32 3.91 -0.54 -20.41
N THR A 33 4.60 0.53 -20.02
CA THR A 33 4.36 1.12 -18.69
C THR A 33 2.88 1.47 -18.65
N PRO A 34 2.06 0.86 -17.79
CA PRO A 34 0.67 1.25 -17.69
C PRO A 34 0.64 2.75 -17.39
N ALA A 35 -0.21 3.51 -18.10
CA ALA A 35 -0.51 4.87 -17.69
C ALA A 35 -0.92 4.82 -16.21
N GLU A 36 -0.40 5.71 -15.39
CA GLU A 36 -0.80 5.77 -13.98
C GLU A 36 -2.34 5.84 -13.92
N PRO A 37 -3.03 4.93 -13.20
CA PRO A 37 -4.49 4.82 -13.27
C PRO A 37 -5.21 5.88 -12.42
N PHE A 38 -4.57 7.03 -12.23
CA PHE A 38 -5.13 8.14 -11.48
C PHE A 38 -5.84 9.12 -12.42
N ASP A 39 -7.02 9.57 -12.00
CA ASP A 39 -7.67 10.70 -12.61
C ASP A 39 -6.83 11.96 -12.40
N PRO A 40 -6.34 12.64 -13.46
CA PRO A 40 -5.44 13.77 -13.33
C PRO A 40 -6.05 14.95 -12.58
N GLU A 41 -7.35 15.19 -12.71
CA GLU A 41 -8.04 16.30 -12.04
C GLU A 41 -8.13 16.03 -10.53
N ARG A 42 -8.50 14.81 -10.16
CA ARG A 42 -8.53 14.37 -8.74
C ARG A 42 -7.15 14.43 -8.11
N LEU A 43 -6.12 13.95 -8.83
CA LEU A 43 -4.75 13.98 -8.35
C LEU A 43 -4.26 15.41 -8.08
N GLN A 44 -4.47 16.32 -9.05
CA GLN A 44 -4.12 17.75 -8.89
C GLN A 44 -4.91 18.43 -7.77
N ALA A 45 -6.20 18.11 -7.62
CA ALA A 45 -7.01 18.64 -6.54
C ALA A 45 -6.48 18.19 -5.17
N ALA A 46 -6.14 16.91 -5.03
CA ALA A 46 -5.56 16.36 -3.82
C ALA A 46 -4.19 16.99 -3.49
N GLU A 47 -3.31 17.14 -4.48
CA GLU A 47 -2.01 17.80 -4.28
C GLU A 47 -2.16 19.25 -3.83
N ARG A 48 -3.04 20.03 -4.47
CA ARG A 48 -3.30 21.42 -4.07
C ARG A 48 -3.82 21.51 -2.65
N ALA A 49 -4.75 20.62 -2.27
CA ALA A 49 -5.31 20.60 -0.93
C ALA A 49 -4.25 20.24 0.13
N LEU A 50 -3.43 19.23 -0.12
CA LEU A 50 -2.35 18.81 0.79
C LEU A 50 -1.29 19.92 0.98
N ARG A 51 -0.92 20.62 -0.08
CA ARG A 51 0.03 21.75 0.00
C ARG A 51 -0.54 22.95 0.79
N GLY A 52 -1.85 23.06 0.88
CA GLY A 52 -2.53 24.10 1.66
C GLY A 52 -2.67 23.78 3.17
N PHE A 53 -2.20 22.62 3.63
CA PHE A 53 -2.33 22.25 5.03
C PHE A 53 -1.32 23.00 5.92
N GLU A 54 -1.83 23.61 6.96
CA GLU A 54 -1.03 24.12 8.06
C GLU A 54 -0.73 22.99 9.03
N MET A 55 0.53 22.63 9.15
CA MET A 55 0.98 21.56 10.04
C MET A 55 1.45 22.14 11.38
N PRO A 56 1.29 21.40 12.50
CA PRO A 56 1.55 21.91 13.84
C PRO A 56 3.02 22.28 14.11
N ASP A 57 3.93 21.65 13.36
CA ASP A 57 5.36 21.88 13.51
C ASP A 57 6.14 21.63 12.20
N ALA A 58 7.42 22.02 12.20
CA ALA A 58 8.27 21.91 11.02
C ALA A 58 8.55 20.44 10.62
N GLY A 59 8.59 19.52 11.57
CA GLY A 59 8.81 18.09 11.30
C GLY A 59 7.59 17.47 10.58
N ALA A 60 6.40 17.74 11.10
CA ALA A 60 5.15 17.31 10.48
C ALA A 60 4.98 17.91 9.07
N LYS A 61 5.40 19.17 8.88
CA LYS A 61 5.39 19.83 7.57
C LYS A 61 6.37 19.17 6.60
N ALA A 62 7.60 18.94 7.00
CA ALA A 62 8.62 18.29 6.18
C ALA A 62 8.20 16.86 5.80
N TYR A 63 7.59 16.11 6.73
CA TYR A 63 7.04 14.80 6.46
C TYR A 63 5.91 14.88 5.41
N LEU A 64 4.95 15.79 5.59
CA LEU A 64 3.86 15.99 4.64
C LEU A 64 4.41 16.31 3.25
N GLU A 65 5.30 17.31 3.12
CA GLU A 65 5.87 17.74 1.84
C GLU A 65 6.55 16.58 1.10
N LYS A 66 7.31 15.75 1.81
CA LYS A 66 7.96 14.56 1.26
C LYS A 66 6.95 13.55 0.72
N HIS A 67 5.79 13.40 1.37
CA HIS A 67 4.83 12.34 1.08
C HIS A 67 3.60 12.81 0.28
N ILE A 68 3.50 14.11 -0.08
CA ILE A 68 2.40 14.63 -0.92
C ILE A 68 2.10 13.74 -2.14
N PRO A 69 3.09 13.30 -2.94
CA PRO A 69 2.77 12.49 -4.12
C PRO A 69 2.04 11.19 -3.78
N ARG A 70 2.45 10.49 -2.72
CA ARG A 70 1.79 9.26 -2.27
C ARG A 70 0.41 9.55 -1.67
N LEU A 71 0.30 10.53 -0.80
CA LEU A 71 -0.96 10.90 -0.14
C LEU A 71 -2.00 11.38 -1.16
N ALA A 72 -1.60 12.17 -2.16
CA ALA A 72 -2.47 12.63 -3.22
C ALA A 72 -2.97 11.47 -4.10
N ARG A 73 -2.08 10.53 -4.44
CA ARG A 73 -2.45 9.30 -5.17
C ARG A 73 -3.44 8.44 -4.38
N THR A 74 -3.24 8.30 -3.06
CA THR A 74 -4.19 7.59 -2.17
C THR A 74 -5.59 8.22 -2.26
N LEU A 75 -5.69 9.54 -2.17
CA LEU A 75 -6.96 10.26 -2.30
C LEU A 75 -7.56 10.14 -3.72
N ALA A 76 -6.73 10.25 -4.75
CA ALA A 76 -7.19 10.13 -6.13
C ALA A 76 -7.73 8.72 -6.45
N LEU A 77 -7.16 7.68 -5.82
CA LEU A 77 -7.57 6.29 -5.99
C LEU A 77 -8.78 5.91 -5.11
N ALA A 78 -9.03 6.65 -4.02
CA ALA A 78 -10.15 6.36 -3.13
C ALA A 78 -11.49 6.44 -3.89
N PRO A 79 -12.30 5.35 -3.93
CA PRO A 79 -13.60 5.37 -4.58
C PRO A 79 -14.54 6.39 -3.91
N ALA A 80 -15.52 6.86 -4.66
CA ALA A 80 -16.61 7.64 -4.06
C ALA A 80 -17.47 6.74 -3.14
N PRO A 81 -18.09 7.31 -2.07
CA PRO A 81 -18.98 6.56 -1.20
C PRO A 81 -20.17 5.99 -1.97
N GLN A 82 -20.60 4.78 -1.62
CA GLN A 82 -21.68 4.08 -2.30
C GLN A 82 -22.93 3.89 -1.43
N ASN A 83 -22.80 3.21 -0.30
CA ASN A 83 -23.95 2.76 0.51
C ASN A 83 -24.06 3.48 1.84
N THR A 84 -22.99 3.40 2.64
CA THR A 84 -23.00 3.87 4.04
C THR A 84 -22.50 5.32 4.15
N GLY A 85 -21.70 5.75 3.20
CA GLY A 85 -21.02 7.05 3.22
C GLY A 85 -19.91 7.12 4.29
N ARG A 86 -19.38 5.96 4.73
CA ARG A 86 -18.40 5.85 5.81
C ARG A 86 -17.07 5.32 5.29
N VAL A 87 -15.99 5.88 5.82
CA VAL A 87 -14.61 5.43 5.54
C VAL A 87 -13.83 5.26 6.82
N LEU A 88 -12.98 4.21 6.87
CA LEU A 88 -12.01 3.96 7.92
C LEU A 88 -10.60 4.14 7.36
N GLU A 89 -9.81 5.02 7.98
CA GLU A 89 -8.39 5.16 7.73
C GLU A 89 -7.59 4.51 8.87
N LEU A 90 -6.89 3.43 8.58
CA LEU A 90 -5.93 2.81 9.51
C LEU A 90 -4.63 3.61 9.47
N GLY A 91 -3.94 3.76 10.62
CA GLY A 91 -2.75 4.59 10.72
C GLY A 91 -3.05 6.09 10.54
N CYS A 92 -4.11 6.57 11.16
CA CYS A 92 -4.61 7.93 10.99
C CYS A 92 -3.68 8.98 11.60
N TYR A 93 -2.94 9.70 10.74
CA TYR A 93 -2.12 10.87 11.10
C TYR A 93 -2.78 12.21 10.75
N MET A 94 -4.06 12.21 10.40
CA MET A 94 -4.83 13.40 9.99
C MET A 94 -4.34 14.06 8.67
N GLN A 95 -3.48 13.43 7.90
CA GLN A 95 -2.93 14.01 6.67
C GLN A 95 -3.89 13.91 5.49
N ILE A 96 -4.54 12.73 5.30
CA ILE A 96 -5.57 12.56 4.27
C ILE A 96 -6.98 12.55 4.85
N THR A 97 -7.13 12.30 6.14
CA THR A 97 -8.40 12.14 6.84
C THR A 97 -9.42 13.24 6.55
N PRO A 98 -9.05 14.54 6.65
CA PRO A 98 -9.99 15.62 6.34
C PRO A 98 -10.40 15.67 4.86
N LEU A 99 -9.51 15.22 3.98
CA LEU A 99 -9.75 15.26 2.54
C LEU A 99 -10.63 14.11 2.05
N LEU A 100 -10.77 13.05 2.84
CA LEU A 100 -11.76 12.01 2.59
C LEU A 100 -13.20 12.55 2.68
N GLU A 101 -13.48 13.49 3.59
CA GLU A 101 -14.74 14.24 3.61
C GLU A 101 -14.80 15.25 2.47
N ARG A 102 -13.79 16.12 2.35
CA ARG A 102 -13.83 17.33 1.51
C ARG A 102 -13.70 17.04 0.02
N LEU A 103 -12.88 16.08 -0.36
CA LEU A 103 -12.60 15.75 -1.77
C LEU A 103 -13.27 14.47 -2.23
N CYS A 104 -13.33 13.44 -1.35
CA CYS A 104 -13.90 12.15 -1.72
C CYS A 104 -15.39 12.04 -1.41
N GLY A 105 -15.97 12.95 -0.59
CA GLY A 105 -17.40 13.04 -0.32
C GLY A 105 -17.92 12.08 0.74
N TYR A 106 -17.05 11.52 1.58
CA TYR A 106 -17.48 10.69 2.70
C TYR A 106 -18.16 11.53 3.78
N ARG A 107 -19.31 11.05 4.28
CA ARG A 107 -20.12 11.77 5.30
C ARG A 107 -19.59 11.51 6.71
N GLU A 108 -19.01 10.34 6.94
CA GLU A 108 -18.40 9.95 8.20
C GLU A 108 -17.00 9.39 7.94
N VAL A 109 -16.01 10.02 8.53
CA VAL A 109 -14.62 9.58 8.47
C VAL A 109 -14.21 9.12 9.86
N ARG A 110 -13.75 7.89 9.97
CA ARG A 110 -13.15 7.31 11.17
C ARG A 110 -11.67 7.11 10.95
N GLY A 111 -10.88 7.51 11.92
CA GLY A 111 -9.48 7.15 12.01
C GLY A 111 -9.29 5.95 12.94
N ALA A 112 -8.22 5.19 12.73
CA ALA A 112 -7.74 4.22 13.69
C ALA A 112 -6.23 4.38 13.88
N TYR A 113 -5.76 4.12 15.09
CA TYR A 113 -4.35 4.19 15.43
C TYR A 113 -3.98 3.08 16.42
N TYR A 114 -2.71 2.67 16.39
CA TYR A 114 -2.19 1.68 17.33
C TYR A 114 -2.33 2.17 18.78
N GLY A 115 -2.84 1.31 19.66
CA GLY A 115 -3.00 1.61 21.07
C GLY A 115 -3.99 0.67 21.75
N PRO A 116 -4.28 0.91 23.04
CA PRO A 116 -5.15 0.04 23.81
C PRO A 116 -6.60 0.10 23.30
N VAL A 117 -7.19 -1.08 23.09
CA VAL A 117 -8.59 -1.24 22.68
C VAL A 117 -9.54 -0.50 23.62
N GLY A 118 -10.53 0.15 23.04
CA GLY A 118 -11.56 0.89 23.77
C GLY A 118 -11.22 2.35 24.07
N ARG A 119 -10.00 2.79 23.75
CA ARG A 119 -9.68 4.22 23.74
C ARG A 119 -10.14 4.83 22.42
N THR A 120 -10.79 5.99 22.52
CA THR A 120 -11.18 6.80 21.36
C THR A 120 -10.80 8.25 21.63
N ASP A 121 -10.06 8.84 20.73
CA ASP A 121 -9.68 10.26 20.78
C ASP A 121 -10.50 11.04 19.75
N ARG A 122 -10.92 12.25 20.08
CA ARG A 122 -11.44 13.20 19.09
C ARG A 122 -10.30 14.06 18.58
N LYS A 123 -10.05 14.01 17.26
CA LYS A 123 -9.07 14.85 16.59
C LYS A 123 -9.77 15.94 15.79
N THR A 124 -9.21 17.15 15.82
CA THR A 124 -9.73 18.29 15.08
C THR A 124 -8.60 18.93 14.28
N MET A 125 -8.88 19.30 13.03
CA MET A 125 -8.02 20.10 12.18
C MET A 125 -8.79 21.37 11.78
N HIS A 126 -8.15 22.51 11.95
CA HIS A 126 -8.75 23.81 11.63
C HIS A 126 -8.50 24.18 10.18
N PHE A 127 -9.55 24.65 9.52
CA PHE A 127 -9.50 25.18 8.16
C PHE A 127 -10.20 26.55 8.13
N PRO A 128 -9.82 27.42 7.19
CA PRO A 128 -10.40 28.77 7.12
C PRO A 128 -11.92 28.82 6.94
N ASP A 129 -12.49 27.80 6.30
CA ASP A 129 -13.92 27.71 5.99
C ASP A 129 -14.72 26.93 7.02
N LYS A 130 -14.23 25.79 7.46
CA LYS A 130 -14.94 24.92 8.40
C LYS A 130 -13.97 23.92 9.00
N ASP A 131 -13.92 23.82 10.32
CA ASP A 131 -13.17 22.80 11.02
C ASP A 131 -13.62 21.39 10.64
N PHE A 132 -12.64 20.49 10.53
CA PHE A 132 -12.88 19.07 10.41
C PHE A 132 -12.63 18.39 11.75
N SER A 133 -13.51 17.47 12.16
CA SER A 133 -13.29 16.63 13.35
C SER A 133 -13.68 15.20 13.05
N CYS A 134 -12.89 14.26 13.52
CA CYS A 134 -13.20 12.85 13.49
C CYS A 134 -12.85 12.17 14.82
N TYR A 135 -13.35 10.96 15.00
CA TYR A 135 -12.91 10.08 16.07
C TYR A 135 -11.82 9.14 15.55
N VAL A 136 -10.80 8.92 16.39
CA VAL A 136 -9.70 7.99 16.16
C VAL A 136 -9.78 6.92 17.23
N ASP A 137 -10.12 5.71 16.83
CA ASP A 137 -10.22 4.56 17.72
C ASP A 137 -8.87 3.86 17.82
N HIS A 138 -8.50 3.42 19.02
CA HIS A 138 -7.24 2.74 19.25
C HIS A 138 -7.44 1.23 19.33
N PHE A 139 -6.63 0.49 18.58
CA PHE A 139 -6.55 -0.97 18.61
C PHE A 139 -5.31 -1.46 17.86
N ASP A 140 -4.95 -2.72 18.09
CA ASP A 140 -3.90 -3.42 17.34
C ASP A 140 -4.52 -4.06 16.10
N ALA A 141 -4.20 -3.53 14.91
CA ALA A 141 -4.80 -3.99 13.65
C ALA A 141 -4.40 -5.42 13.27
N GLU A 142 -3.37 -6.01 13.89
CA GLU A 142 -2.98 -7.39 13.61
C GLU A 142 -3.48 -8.43 14.63
N ARG A 143 -4.10 -7.98 15.75
CA ARG A 143 -4.51 -8.87 16.85
C ARG A 143 -5.92 -8.64 17.35
N ASP A 144 -6.34 -7.39 17.38
CA ASP A 144 -7.63 -7.05 17.97
C ASP A 144 -8.76 -7.15 16.94
N ARG A 145 -9.92 -7.53 17.40
CA ARG A 145 -11.14 -7.34 16.62
C ARG A 145 -11.38 -5.84 16.45
N PHE A 146 -11.51 -5.37 15.22
CA PHE A 146 -11.83 -3.96 14.96
C PHE A 146 -13.15 -3.58 15.65
N PRO A 147 -13.21 -2.46 16.39
CA PRO A 147 -14.35 -2.10 17.23
C PRO A 147 -15.55 -1.57 16.42
N TYR A 148 -15.81 -2.16 15.28
CA TYR A 148 -16.89 -1.78 14.36
C TYR A 148 -17.77 -2.98 14.01
N PRO A 149 -19.08 -2.73 13.74
CA PRO A 149 -19.97 -3.79 13.23
C PRO A 149 -19.53 -4.31 11.87
N ASP A 150 -20.04 -5.49 11.51
CA ASP A 150 -19.89 -6.04 10.17
C ASP A 150 -20.59 -5.13 9.15
N GLY A 151 -19.99 -4.93 8.00
CA GLY A 151 -20.60 -4.17 6.89
C GLY A 151 -20.75 -2.66 7.16
N HIS A 152 -19.93 -2.08 8.01
CA HIS A 152 -20.08 -0.70 8.47
C HIS A 152 -19.55 0.35 7.48
N PHE A 153 -18.48 0.07 6.74
CA PHE A 153 -17.77 1.03 5.90
C PHE A 153 -17.93 0.75 4.41
N ASP A 154 -17.90 1.80 3.58
CA ASP A 154 -17.76 1.68 2.12
C ASP A 154 -16.30 1.56 1.68
N LEU A 155 -15.36 2.11 2.47
CA LEU A 155 -13.94 2.07 2.21
C LEU A 155 -13.15 1.85 3.50
N VAL A 156 -12.17 0.96 3.44
CA VAL A 156 -11.08 0.84 4.42
C VAL A 156 -9.77 1.16 3.71
N ILE A 157 -8.99 2.08 4.28
CA ILE A 157 -7.66 2.45 3.79
C ILE A 157 -6.62 1.90 4.76
N ALA A 158 -5.71 1.08 4.26
CA ALA A 158 -4.54 0.56 4.98
C ALA A 158 -3.27 0.96 4.20
N ALA A 159 -2.86 2.23 4.34
CA ALA A 159 -1.74 2.80 3.62
C ALA A 159 -0.47 2.75 4.47
N GLU A 160 0.56 2.03 3.99
CA GLU A 160 1.85 1.87 4.69
C GLU A 160 1.67 1.28 6.10
N ILE A 161 0.99 0.15 6.19
CA ILE A 161 0.74 -0.53 7.46
C ILE A 161 1.17 -1.98 7.42
N ILE A 162 0.84 -2.70 6.33
CA ILE A 162 1.02 -4.14 6.25
C ILE A 162 2.49 -4.57 6.40
N GLU A 163 3.43 -3.73 6.02
CA GLU A 163 4.87 -3.95 6.15
C GLU A 163 5.38 -3.86 7.59
N HIS A 164 4.62 -3.25 8.48
CA HIS A 164 4.94 -3.09 9.90
C HIS A 164 4.40 -4.22 10.77
N LEU A 165 3.52 -5.07 10.24
CA LEU A 165 2.89 -6.14 11.00
C LEU A 165 3.88 -7.26 11.31
N THR A 166 3.94 -7.66 12.58
CA THR A 166 4.95 -8.59 13.09
C THR A 166 4.45 -10.02 13.24
N TYR A 167 3.13 -10.20 13.27
CA TYR A 167 2.50 -11.49 13.54
C TYR A 167 1.65 -12.00 12.40
N ASP A 168 0.64 -11.22 11.99
CA ASP A 168 -0.44 -11.74 11.16
C ASP A 168 -1.04 -10.70 10.22
N PRO A 169 -0.44 -10.49 9.05
CA PRO A 169 -0.98 -9.53 8.07
C PRO A 169 -2.38 -9.92 7.58
N MET A 170 -2.71 -11.23 7.60
CA MET A 170 -4.04 -11.68 7.17
C MET A 170 -5.13 -11.32 8.17
N HIS A 171 -4.83 -11.14 9.47
CA HIS A 171 -5.82 -10.65 10.44
C HIS A 171 -6.37 -9.29 10.05
N LEU A 172 -5.49 -8.33 9.74
CA LEU A 172 -5.87 -7.01 9.24
C LEU A 172 -6.80 -7.11 8.02
N LEU A 173 -6.43 -7.94 7.03
CA LEU A 173 -7.20 -8.07 5.79
C LEU A 173 -8.59 -8.69 6.04
N PHE A 174 -8.68 -9.70 6.93
CA PHE A 174 -9.96 -10.33 7.30
C PHE A 174 -10.85 -9.39 8.10
N GLU A 175 -10.30 -8.62 9.05
CA GLU A 175 -11.06 -7.66 9.80
C GLU A 175 -11.52 -6.48 8.92
N ALA A 176 -10.65 -5.98 8.01
CA ALA A 176 -11.05 -5.01 7.00
C ALA A 176 -12.21 -5.53 6.16
N ARG A 177 -12.15 -6.81 5.71
CA ARG A 177 -13.25 -7.43 4.98
C ARG A 177 -14.53 -7.52 5.80
N ARG A 178 -14.43 -7.87 7.07
CA ARG A 178 -15.59 -7.98 7.97
C ARG A 178 -16.31 -6.64 8.11
N VAL A 179 -15.56 -5.57 8.37
CA VAL A 179 -16.15 -4.25 8.61
C VAL A 179 -16.60 -3.52 7.34
N LEU A 180 -16.17 -3.97 6.16
CA LEU A 180 -16.64 -3.44 4.88
C LEU A 180 -18.04 -3.94 4.54
N ALA A 181 -18.90 -3.05 4.03
CA ALA A 181 -20.16 -3.40 3.38
C ALA A 181 -19.91 -4.28 2.15
N ASP A 182 -20.93 -5.04 1.71
CA ASP A 182 -20.84 -5.76 0.45
C ASP A 182 -20.71 -4.76 -0.71
N GLY A 183 -19.77 -5.01 -1.60
CA GLY A 183 -19.35 -4.04 -2.63
C GLY A 183 -18.45 -2.93 -2.12
N GLY A 184 -18.15 -2.87 -0.83
CA GLY A 184 -17.19 -1.92 -0.26
C GLY A 184 -15.75 -2.22 -0.68
N PHE A 185 -14.90 -1.23 -0.61
CA PHE A 185 -13.53 -1.28 -1.12
C PHE A 185 -12.47 -1.33 -0.01
N LEU A 186 -11.41 -2.05 -0.30
CA LEU A 186 -10.17 -2.03 0.45
C LEU A 186 -9.09 -1.39 -0.42
N LEU A 187 -8.43 -0.34 0.09
CA LEU A 187 -7.26 0.28 -0.52
C LEU A 187 -6.04 0.02 0.35
N VAL A 188 -5.07 -0.73 -0.18
CA VAL A 188 -3.80 -1.02 0.50
C VAL A 188 -2.65 -0.45 -0.31
N THR A 189 -1.73 0.21 0.38
CA THR A 189 -0.43 0.61 -0.18
C THR A 189 0.70 0.12 0.69
N THR A 190 1.85 -0.20 0.07
CA THR A 190 3.05 -0.66 0.79
C THR A 190 4.27 -0.51 -0.09
N PRO A 191 5.49 -0.35 0.45
CA PRO A 191 6.72 -0.42 -0.32
C PRO A 191 6.83 -1.73 -1.10
N ASN A 192 7.48 -1.66 -2.27
CA ASN A 192 7.66 -2.80 -3.15
C ASN A 192 9.10 -3.32 -3.12
N VAL A 193 9.34 -4.44 -2.45
CA VAL A 193 10.65 -5.09 -2.45
C VAL A 193 11.09 -5.57 -3.83
N GLY A 194 10.14 -5.78 -4.77
CA GLY A 194 10.40 -6.11 -6.16
C GLY A 194 10.73 -4.90 -7.05
N SER A 195 10.87 -3.70 -6.49
CA SER A 195 11.15 -2.47 -7.23
C SER A 195 12.48 -2.53 -7.97
N ILE A 196 12.62 -1.71 -9.02
CA ILE A 196 13.89 -1.61 -9.74
C ILE A 196 15.02 -1.10 -8.85
N THR A 197 14.72 -0.23 -7.90
CA THR A 197 15.67 0.25 -6.89
C THR A 197 16.15 -0.88 -5.98
N SER A 198 15.25 -1.74 -5.51
CA SER A 198 15.60 -2.92 -4.69
C SER A 198 16.43 -3.92 -5.48
N VAL A 199 16.09 -4.14 -6.76
CA VAL A 199 16.89 -4.99 -7.67
C VAL A 199 18.28 -4.41 -7.86
N ALA A 200 18.40 -3.09 -8.09
CA ALA A 200 19.70 -2.43 -8.25
C ALA A 200 20.57 -2.59 -6.99
N LYS A 201 20.03 -2.36 -5.81
CA LYS A 201 20.72 -2.56 -4.53
C LYS A 201 21.21 -4.01 -4.35
N THR A 202 20.34 -4.97 -4.70
CA THR A 202 20.69 -6.40 -4.63
C THR A 202 21.83 -6.77 -5.58
N LEU A 203 21.84 -6.21 -6.80
CA LEU A 203 22.91 -6.44 -7.79
C LEU A 203 24.20 -5.75 -7.40
N ASP A 204 24.12 -4.58 -6.80
CA ASP A 204 25.30 -3.84 -6.30
C ASP A 204 25.93 -4.54 -5.09
N GLY A 205 25.13 -5.23 -4.29
CA GLY A 205 25.59 -6.05 -3.15
C GLY A 205 26.06 -5.27 -1.92
N HIS A 206 25.87 -3.95 -1.89
CA HIS A 206 26.29 -3.11 -0.76
C HIS A 206 25.13 -2.75 0.17
N ASP A 207 23.95 -2.47 -0.41
CA ASP A 207 22.80 -2.01 0.34
C ASP A 207 21.76 -3.10 0.51
N ASN A 208 21.06 -3.06 1.65
CA ASN A 208 19.90 -3.92 1.85
C ASN A 208 18.79 -3.52 0.86
N PRO A 209 18.20 -4.47 0.10
CA PRO A 209 17.13 -4.18 -0.84
C PRO A 209 15.84 -3.68 -0.17
N GLN A 210 15.56 -4.13 1.06
CA GLN A 210 14.41 -3.64 1.82
C GLN A 210 14.68 -2.28 2.44
N ILE A 211 13.63 -1.49 2.60
CA ILE A 211 13.69 -0.23 3.32
C ILE A 211 13.56 -0.51 4.81
N PHE A 212 14.68 -0.54 5.52
CA PHE A 212 14.68 -0.57 6.97
C PHE A 212 14.85 0.83 7.52
N PHE A 213 14.12 1.15 8.59
CA PHE A 213 14.47 2.30 9.38
C PHE A 213 15.81 2.05 10.05
N LEU A 214 16.69 3.05 10.01
CA LEU A 214 17.93 3.01 10.78
C LEU A 214 17.55 2.89 12.27
N TYR A 215 18.22 1.98 12.97
CA TYR A 215 18.06 1.89 14.41
C TYR A 215 18.40 3.22 15.05
N LYS A 216 17.50 3.78 15.83
CA LYS A 216 17.78 4.93 16.67
C LYS A 216 18.55 4.48 17.91
N HIS A 217 19.46 5.32 18.40
CA HIS A 217 19.98 5.10 19.74
C HIS A 217 18.82 5.21 20.74
N PRO A 218 18.52 4.14 21.51
CA PRO A 218 17.42 4.19 22.47
C PRO A 218 17.72 5.28 23.52
N ARG A 219 16.80 6.22 23.66
CA ARG A 219 16.83 7.23 24.71
C ARG A 219 15.76 6.85 25.75
N PRO A 220 15.98 7.13 27.05
CA PRO A 220 14.94 6.93 28.05
C PRO A 220 13.66 7.71 27.64
N GLY A 221 12.55 7.00 27.50
CA GLY A 221 11.26 7.56 27.11
C GLY A 221 10.92 7.55 25.62
N ASP A 222 11.85 7.11 24.74
CA ASP A 222 11.52 6.88 23.34
C ASP A 222 10.55 5.68 23.23
N GLU A 223 9.43 5.88 22.55
CA GLU A 223 8.59 4.76 22.11
C GLU A 223 9.35 3.96 21.03
N ALA A 224 9.29 2.64 21.11
CA ALA A 224 9.85 1.79 20.08
C ALA A 224 9.06 1.98 18.77
N GLU A 225 9.65 2.67 17.79
CA GLU A 225 9.10 2.71 16.44
C GLU A 225 9.29 1.32 15.82
N ILE A 226 8.19 0.70 15.41
CA ILE A 226 8.24 -0.56 14.65
C ILE A 226 8.62 -0.20 13.21
N GLY A 227 9.82 -0.63 12.79
CA GLY A 227 10.27 -0.49 11.40
C GLY A 227 9.55 -1.47 10.46
N HIS A 228 9.96 -1.49 9.18
CA HIS A 228 9.46 -2.49 8.25
C HIS A 228 9.93 -3.89 8.67
N VAL A 229 8.98 -4.78 8.90
CA VAL A 229 9.26 -6.19 9.25
C VAL A 229 9.34 -7.02 7.98
N ARG A 230 8.40 -6.80 7.05
CA ARG A 230 8.39 -7.48 5.76
C ARG A 230 7.84 -6.56 4.67
N GLU A 231 8.61 -6.34 3.62
CA GLU A 231 8.11 -5.72 2.42
C GLU A 231 7.57 -6.78 1.44
N TYR A 232 6.57 -6.39 0.67
CA TYR A 232 5.85 -7.27 -0.26
C TYR A 232 6.19 -6.89 -1.70
N THR A 233 6.20 -7.88 -2.58
CA THR A 233 6.05 -7.59 -4.00
C THR A 233 4.59 -7.23 -4.28
N ALA A 234 4.32 -6.50 -5.37
CA ALA A 234 2.93 -6.22 -5.76
C ALA A 234 2.13 -7.52 -5.95
N TYR A 235 2.77 -8.58 -6.46
CA TYR A 235 2.13 -9.88 -6.62
C TYR A 235 1.71 -10.48 -5.28
N GLU A 236 2.61 -10.55 -4.29
CA GLU A 236 2.30 -11.08 -2.95
C GLU A 236 1.19 -10.29 -2.28
N LEU A 237 1.21 -8.95 -2.39
CA LEU A 237 0.14 -8.10 -1.89
C LEU A 237 -1.22 -8.46 -2.52
N GLY A 238 -1.25 -8.56 -3.85
CA GLY A 238 -2.47 -8.93 -4.57
C GLY A 238 -3.01 -10.31 -4.17
N GLU A 239 -2.15 -11.29 -4.03
CA GLU A 239 -2.54 -12.65 -3.62
C GLU A 239 -3.01 -12.70 -2.16
N ALA A 240 -2.39 -11.94 -1.25
CA ALA A 240 -2.86 -11.82 0.14
C ALA A 240 -4.27 -11.23 0.21
N VAL A 241 -4.51 -10.15 -0.55
CA VAL A 241 -5.83 -9.51 -0.63
C VAL A 241 -6.88 -10.45 -1.23
N LYS A 242 -6.55 -11.21 -2.29
CA LYS A 242 -7.44 -12.24 -2.85
C LYS A 242 -7.73 -13.36 -1.85
N ALA A 243 -6.71 -13.85 -1.14
CA ALA A 243 -6.85 -14.88 -0.11
C ALA A 243 -7.79 -14.45 1.02
N ALA A 244 -7.84 -13.15 1.34
CA ALA A 244 -8.80 -12.58 2.27
C ALA A 244 -10.22 -12.43 1.70
N GLY A 245 -10.47 -12.84 0.44
CA GLY A 245 -11.80 -12.87 -0.18
C GLY A 245 -12.20 -11.56 -0.83
N PHE A 246 -11.23 -10.82 -1.38
CA PHE A 246 -11.48 -9.64 -2.20
C PHE A 246 -11.24 -9.93 -3.68
N GLU A 247 -12.02 -9.29 -4.53
CA GLU A 247 -11.74 -9.16 -5.96
C GLU A 247 -10.79 -7.97 -6.15
N VAL A 248 -9.56 -8.24 -6.57
CA VAL A 248 -8.58 -7.18 -6.86
C VAL A 248 -8.97 -6.51 -8.19
N THR A 249 -9.36 -5.23 -8.13
CA THR A 249 -9.77 -4.44 -9.30
C THR A 249 -8.62 -3.67 -9.92
N GLN A 250 -7.65 -3.25 -9.09
CA GLN A 250 -6.43 -2.58 -9.56
C GLN A 250 -5.24 -3.06 -8.72
N LEU A 251 -4.15 -3.41 -9.39
CA LEU A 251 -2.87 -3.77 -8.79
C LEU A 251 -1.77 -3.26 -9.69
N PHE A 252 -0.98 -2.31 -9.20
CA PHE A 252 0.08 -1.67 -9.96
C PHE A 252 1.13 -1.07 -9.02
N THR A 253 2.22 -0.59 -9.59
CA THR A 253 3.25 0.13 -8.85
C THR A 253 3.53 1.50 -9.46
N THR A 254 4.00 2.44 -8.63
CA THR A 254 4.45 3.75 -9.09
C THR A 254 5.89 4.01 -8.68
N PHE A 255 6.58 4.82 -9.48
CA PHE A 255 7.93 5.28 -9.16
C PHE A 255 7.86 6.49 -8.21
N ILE A 256 8.73 6.48 -7.20
CA ILE A 256 8.96 7.60 -6.28
C ILE A 256 10.18 8.39 -6.73
N ALA A 257 11.25 7.66 -7.16
CA ALA A 257 12.45 8.24 -7.72
C ALA A 257 12.29 8.58 -9.21
N GLU A 258 13.21 9.39 -9.73
CA GLU A 258 13.23 9.68 -11.18
C GLU A 258 13.39 8.41 -11.99
N PHE A 259 12.37 8.06 -12.75
CA PHE A 259 12.32 6.88 -13.62
C PHE A 259 13.51 6.79 -14.59
N ALA A 260 14.06 7.93 -15.02
CA ALA A 260 15.16 7.99 -15.98
C ALA A 260 16.43 7.28 -15.51
N SER A 261 16.72 7.27 -14.20
CA SER A 261 17.93 6.66 -13.63
C SER A 261 17.95 5.14 -13.73
N HIS A 262 16.78 4.50 -13.86
CA HIS A 262 16.63 3.05 -13.85
C HIS A 262 16.45 2.42 -15.25
N GLN A 263 16.32 3.24 -16.30
CA GLN A 263 16.11 2.76 -17.67
C GLN A 263 17.14 1.74 -18.16
N PRO A 264 18.46 1.90 -17.93
CA PRO A 264 19.45 0.91 -18.37
C PRO A 264 19.23 -0.46 -17.73
N LEU A 265 18.88 -0.50 -16.44
CA LEU A 265 18.63 -1.75 -15.72
C LEU A 265 17.31 -2.40 -16.16
N LEU A 266 16.25 -1.64 -16.34
CA LEU A 266 14.99 -2.14 -16.91
C LEU A 266 15.20 -2.77 -18.28
N LYS A 267 15.96 -2.11 -19.16
CA LYS A 267 16.32 -2.65 -20.47
C LYS A 267 17.12 -3.95 -20.35
N LEU A 268 18.09 -4.00 -19.44
CA LEU A 268 18.87 -5.23 -19.18
C LEU A 268 17.98 -6.38 -18.72
N LEU A 269 17.02 -6.13 -17.84
CA LEU A 269 16.05 -7.13 -17.37
C LEU A 269 15.21 -7.64 -18.54
N GLU A 270 14.69 -6.75 -19.38
CA GLU A 270 13.87 -7.10 -20.55
C GLU A 270 14.66 -7.94 -21.55
N GLU A 271 15.88 -7.52 -21.92
CA GLU A 271 16.76 -8.24 -22.84
C GLU A 271 17.09 -9.66 -22.35
N ASN A 272 17.11 -9.86 -21.04
CA ASN A 272 17.32 -11.17 -20.41
C ASN A 272 16.03 -11.93 -20.11
N GLY A 273 14.86 -11.42 -20.54
CA GLY A 273 13.56 -12.07 -20.42
C GLY A 273 12.96 -12.03 -19.00
N TYR A 274 13.39 -11.11 -18.17
CA TYR A 274 12.76 -10.81 -16.87
C TYR A 274 11.60 -9.83 -17.05
N SER A 275 10.60 -9.92 -16.17
CA SER A 275 9.50 -8.95 -16.16
C SER A 275 9.98 -7.57 -15.73
N THR A 276 9.51 -6.56 -16.43
CA THR A 276 9.65 -5.15 -16.07
C THR A 276 8.36 -4.55 -15.51
N GLU A 277 7.31 -5.38 -15.38
CA GLU A 277 6.07 -4.98 -14.73
C GLU A 277 6.25 -4.82 -13.23
N ASN A 278 5.49 -3.91 -12.64
CA ASN A 278 5.44 -3.70 -11.20
C ASN A 278 6.83 -3.45 -10.57
N ARG A 279 7.65 -2.62 -11.24
CA ARG A 279 9.01 -2.27 -10.79
C ARG A 279 9.12 -0.91 -10.10
N GLY A 280 8.00 -0.21 -9.89
CA GLY A 280 7.95 0.99 -9.06
C GLY A 280 8.18 0.68 -7.58
N GLU A 281 8.60 1.67 -6.81
CA GLU A 281 8.91 1.54 -5.39
C GLU A 281 7.66 1.40 -4.50
N GLN A 282 6.51 1.88 -4.98
CA GLN A 282 5.25 1.88 -4.24
C GLN A 282 4.24 0.95 -4.90
N SER A 283 3.74 -0.04 -4.16
CA SER A 283 2.63 -0.91 -4.56
C SER A 283 1.29 -0.31 -4.17
N TRP A 284 0.29 -0.48 -5.04
CA TRP A 284 -1.10 -0.05 -4.89
C TRP A 284 -2.03 -1.21 -5.18
N CYS A 285 -2.93 -1.49 -4.25
CA CYS A 285 -3.96 -2.50 -4.43
C CYS A 285 -5.32 -1.91 -4.05
N LEU A 286 -6.21 -1.79 -5.03
CA LEU A 286 -7.62 -1.49 -4.81
C LEU A 286 -8.42 -2.76 -5.08
N ALA A 287 -9.23 -3.14 -4.11
CA ALA A 287 -10.00 -4.38 -4.18
C ALA A 287 -11.41 -4.18 -3.63
N VAL A 288 -12.35 -4.98 -4.10
CA VAL A 288 -13.76 -4.91 -3.71
C VAL A 288 -14.17 -6.18 -2.98
N LYS A 289 -14.91 -6.02 -1.88
CA LYS A 289 -15.49 -7.14 -1.16
C LYS A 289 -16.60 -7.80 -1.99
N ARG A 290 -16.46 -9.10 -2.25
CA ARG A 290 -17.48 -9.95 -2.87
C ARG A 290 -17.89 -11.08 -1.94
N ALA A 291 -19.16 -11.43 -1.96
CA ALA A 291 -19.70 -12.46 -1.08
C ALA A 291 -19.25 -13.88 -1.46
N ASP A 292 -19.03 -14.12 -2.75
CA ASP A 292 -18.78 -15.44 -3.37
C ASP A 292 -17.28 -15.79 -3.49
N MET A 293 -16.38 -14.93 -2.99
CA MET A 293 -14.95 -15.18 -3.05
C MET A 293 -14.51 -16.28 -2.08
N LYS A 294 -13.62 -17.16 -2.57
CA LYS A 294 -12.98 -18.17 -1.73
C LYS A 294 -12.05 -17.50 -0.72
N LEU A 295 -12.12 -17.96 0.52
CA LEU A 295 -11.28 -17.50 1.61
C LEU A 295 -10.13 -18.49 1.84
N ASP A 296 -8.92 -17.96 2.01
CA ASP A 296 -7.77 -18.71 2.50
C ASP A 296 -7.13 -17.91 3.65
N ARG A 297 -7.36 -18.39 4.87
CA ARG A 297 -6.89 -17.70 6.08
C ARG A 297 -5.37 -17.76 6.25
N TYR A 298 -4.74 -18.79 5.72
CA TYR A 298 -3.31 -19.04 5.85
C TYR A 298 -2.65 -19.37 4.51
N PRO A 299 -2.58 -18.39 3.58
CA PRO A 299 -1.98 -18.64 2.29
C PRO A 299 -0.49 -19.02 2.43
N PHE A 300 -0.10 -20.10 1.79
CA PHE A 300 1.22 -20.76 1.99
C PHE A 300 2.43 -19.85 1.75
N PHE A 301 2.29 -18.83 0.91
CA PHE A 301 3.39 -17.91 0.59
C PHE A 301 3.63 -16.84 1.68
N ILE A 302 2.72 -16.70 2.64
CA ILE A 302 2.87 -15.82 3.80
C ILE A 302 3.26 -16.61 5.05
N TYR A 303 2.67 -17.79 5.23
CA TYR A 303 2.92 -18.63 6.38
C TYR A 303 3.77 -19.84 5.97
N SER A 304 4.86 -20.07 6.70
CA SER A 304 5.55 -21.38 6.66
C SER A 304 4.80 -22.32 7.58
N GLY A 305 4.23 -23.37 7.01
CA GLY A 305 3.57 -24.44 7.77
C GLY A 305 4.55 -25.25 8.60
#